data_c41f4c2adbc65f45c495aa94641714be
#
_entry.id   c41f4c2adbc65f45c495aa94641714be
#
_cell.length_a   1.000
_cell.length_b   1.000
_cell.length_c   1.000
_cell.angle_alpha   90.00
_cell.angle_beta   90.00
_cell.angle_gamma   90.00
#
_symmetry.space_group_name_H-M   'P 1'
#
loop_
_entity.id
_entity.type
_entity.pdbx_description
1 polymer ?
#
loop_
_entity_poly.entity_id
_entity_poly.type
_entity_poly.pdbx_seq_one_letter_code
_entity_poly.pdbx_strand_id
1 'polypeptide(L)'
;AAQDNGIAIGVSIDSAANDFSFGKSGNVVTNDFDADANWSRSSDQRLKKNITNQSLGLDFINDLRTVKYNWKASTELDANDAQLSHLRIDQNFNAEDHEDFDGTIVNQMNTDVVMHNFIAQEVKASLDTAGVSDFAGWKEDHNGVQQVSREMFVIPLVKAVQELSTALDAALARITT
;
A
#
# COMPACT_ATOMS: atom_id res chain seq x y z
N ALA A 1 -13.84 27.21 -0.50
CA ALA A 1 -14.46 27.16 -1.83
C ALA A 1 -13.46 26.56 -2.82
N ALA A 2 -13.91 25.68 -3.70
CA ALA A 2 -13.04 25.17 -4.75
C ALA A 2 -12.53 26.32 -5.62
N GLN A 3 -11.25 26.34 -5.90
CA GLN A 3 -10.65 27.23 -6.90
C GLN A 3 -11.09 26.76 -8.32
N ASP A 4 -10.78 27.54 -9.34
CA ASP A 4 -11.16 27.22 -10.72
C ASP A 4 -10.74 25.79 -11.09
N ASN A 5 -11.69 24.97 -11.57
CA ASN A 5 -11.54 23.56 -11.93
C ASN A 5 -11.09 22.61 -10.77
N GLY A 6 -11.09 23.08 -9.51
CA GLY A 6 -10.78 22.22 -8.37
C GLY A 6 -11.98 21.37 -7.95
N ILE A 7 -11.72 20.13 -7.54
CA ILE A 7 -12.73 19.21 -6.99
C ILE A 7 -12.33 18.86 -5.55
N ALA A 8 -13.18 19.19 -4.57
CA ALA A 8 -12.97 18.85 -3.16
C ALA A 8 -14.10 17.94 -2.65
N ILE A 9 -13.73 16.78 -2.08
CA ILE A 9 -14.67 15.83 -1.47
C ILE A 9 -14.24 15.56 -0.02
N GLY A 10 -14.98 16.09 0.95
CA GLY A 10 -14.67 15.88 2.37
C GLY A 10 -15.22 16.94 3.30
N VAL A 11 -14.65 16.98 4.52
CA VAL A 11 -15.11 17.87 5.59
C VAL A 11 -14.08 18.97 5.85
N SER A 12 -14.52 20.23 5.71
CA SER A 12 -13.68 21.43 5.97
C SER A 12 -12.36 21.41 5.19
N ILE A 13 -12.43 21.11 3.90
CA ILE A 13 -11.30 21.15 2.97
C ILE A 13 -11.60 22.03 1.76
N ASP A 14 -10.56 22.60 1.20
CA ASP A 14 -10.55 23.26 -0.09
C ASP A 14 -9.61 22.52 -1.06
N SER A 15 -9.88 22.66 -2.35
CA SER A 15 -9.01 22.21 -3.43
C SER A 15 -8.32 23.42 -4.06
N ALA A 16 -7.06 23.29 -4.44
CA ALA A 16 -6.42 24.27 -5.30
C ALA A 16 -7.02 24.23 -6.72
N ALA A 17 -6.63 25.18 -7.58
CA ALA A 17 -7.05 25.16 -8.98
C ALA A 17 -6.47 23.92 -9.67
N ASN A 18 -7.27 23.26 -10.49
CA ASN A 18 -6.94 22.05 -11.24
C ASN A 18 -6.61 20.81 -10.39
N ASP A 19 -6.98 20.81 -9.10
CA ASP A 19 -6.73 19.68 -8.20
C ASP A 19 -7.99 18.84 -7.95
N PHE A 20 -7.79 17.54 -7.77
CA PHE A 20 -8.73 16.66 -7.09
C PHE A 20 -8.26 16.42 -5.65
N SER A 21 -9.04 16.84 -4.68
CA SER A 21 -8.71 16.73 -3.26
C SER A 21 -9.80 15.96 -2.50
N PHE A 22 -9.39 15.06 -1.62
CA PHE A 22 -10.34 14.40 -0.71
C PHE A 22 -9.76 14.22 0.69
N GLY A 23 -10.66 14.19 1.70
CA GLY A 23 -10.25 13.97 3.09
C GLY A 23 -10.98 14.86 4.09
N LYS A 24 -10.26 15.34 5.08
CA LYS A 24 -10.76 16.26 6.12
C LYS A 24 -9.69 17.29 6.47
N SER A 25 -10.08 18.40 7.10
CA SER A 25 -9.17 19.43 7.59
C SER A 25 -7.95 18.84 8.30
N GLY A 26 -6.76 19.25 7.88
CA GLY A 26 -5.49 18.74 8.38
C GLY A 26 -5.03 17.38 7.83
N ASN A 27 -5.85 16.68 7.04
CA ASN A 27 -5.55 15.40 6.41
C ASN A 27 -6.15 15.31 5.01
N VAL A 28 -5.56 16.02 4.06
CA VAL A 28 -6.02 16.08 2.67
C VAL A 28 -5.07 15.30 1.77
N VAL A 29 -5.63 14.51 0.88
CA VAL A 29 -4.93 13.85 -0.23
C VAL A 29 -5.30 14.60 -1.49
N THR A 30 -4.31 14.98 -2.28
CA THR A 30 -4.48 15.83 -3.47
C THR A 30 -3.76 15.20 -4.67
N ASN A 31 -4.38 15.34 -5.84
CA ASN A 31 -3.80 15.03 -7.14
C ASN A 31 -4.03 16.24 -8.06
N ASP A 32 -2.98 16.71 -8.69
CA ASP A 32 -2.99 17.84 -9.63
C ASP A 32 -3.20 17.30 -11.05
N PHE A 33 -4.19 17.84 -11.77
CA PHE A 33 -4.60 17.31 -13.08
C PHE A 33 -3.64 17.67 -14.22
N ASP A 34 -2.91 18.76 -14.10
CA ASP A 34 -2.13 19.33 -15.18
C ASP A 34 -0.63 19.45 -14.93
N ALA A 35 -0.16 19.24 -13.71
CA ALA A 35 1.27 19.33 -13.38
C ALA A 35 1.83 18.06 -12.73
N ASP A 36 1.08 17.40 -11.85
CA ASP A 36 1.54 16.22 -11.10
C ASP A 36 0.39 15.20 -10.93
N ALA A 37 0.34 14.22 -11.77
CA ALA A 37 -0.67 13.16 -11.73
C ALA A 37 -0.50 12.18 -10.55
N ASN A 38 0.35 12.47 -9.56
CA ASN A 38 0.57 11.66 -8.37
C ASN A 38 -0.15 12.24 -7.16
N TRP A 39 -0.52 11.36 -6.22
CA TRP A 39 -1.09 11.79 -4.95
C TRP A 39 -0.02 12.41 -4.05
N SER A 40 -0.25 13.65 -3.63
CA SER A 40 0.63 14.36 -2.70
C SER A 40 0.00 14.48 -1.31
N ARG A 41 0.84 14.46 -0.28
CA ARG A 41 0.46 14.71 1.10
C ARG A 41 1.42 15.72 1.73
N SER A 42 0.90 16.60 2.61
CA SER A 42 1.72 17.55 3.37
C SER A 42 2.88 16.86 4.07
N SER A 43 4.11 17.39 3.87
CA SER A 43 5.33 16.89 4.49
C SER A 43 6.17 18.01 5.13
N ASP A 44 5.55 19.13 5.48
CA ASP A 44 6.18 20.25 6.14
C ASP A 44 6.72 19.87 7.52
N GLN A 45 7.98 20.21 7.81
CA GLN A 45 8.64 19.92 9.08
C GLN A 45 7.86 20.48 10.28
N ARG A 46 7.22 21.63 10.14
CA ARG A 46 6.44 22.29 11.20
C ARG A 46 5.23 21.47 11.66
N LEU A 47 4.79 20.53 10.85
CA LEU A 47 3.67 19.60 11.16
C LEU A 47 4.15 18.30 11.79
N LYS A 48 5.46 18.10 11.97
CA LYS A 48 6.07 16.85 12.42
C LYS A 48 6.71 16.99 13.79
N LYS A 49 6.66 15.94 14.57
CA LYS A 49 7.37 15.79 15.84
C LYS A 49 8.10 14.44 15.90
N ASN A 50 9.05 14.30 16.82
CA ASN A 50 9.81 13.07 17.05
C ASN A 50 10.47 12.55 15.76
N ILE A 51 11.06 13.48 14.99
CA ILE A 51 11.73 13.15 13.72
C ILE A 51 13.00 12.36 14.04
N THR A 52 13.06 11.12 13.57
CA THR A 52 14.23 10.23 13.69
C THR A 52 14.60 9.68 12.31
N ASN A 53 15.82 9.18 12.18
CA ASN A 53 16.26 8.52 10.95
C ASN A 53 15.51 7.21 10.74
N GLN A 54 15.25 6.87 9.47
CA GLN A 54 14.67 5.58 9.10
C GLN A 54 15.63 4.43 9.43
N SER A 55 15.10 3.39 10.08
CA SER A 55 15.87 2.18 10.45
C SER A 55 15.76 1.06 9.41
N LEU A 56 14.65 0.99 8.66
CA LEU A 56 14.47 0.02 7.58
C LEU A 56 15.33 0.42 6.38
N GLY A 57 16.39 -0.31 6.11
CA GLY A 57 17.36 -0.05 5.06
C GLY A 57 17.66 -1.30 4.23
N LEU A 58 18.94 -1.48 3.88
CA LEU A 58 19.40 -2.51 2.94
C LEU A 58 19.04 -3.93 3.39
N ASP A 59 19.23 -4.25 4.67
CA ASP A 59 18.94 -5.58 5.20
C ASP A 59 17.45 -5.91 5.08
N PHE A 60 16.57 -4.97 5.46
CA PHE A 60 15.13 -5.14 5.30
C PHE A 60 14.73 -5.35 3.84
N ILE A 61 15.26 -4.54 2.91
CA ILE A 61 14.96 -4.65 1.48
C ILE A 61 15.45 -5.98 0.90
N ASN A 62 16.60 -6.47 1.32
CA ASN A 62 17.16 -7.76 0.87
C ASN A 62 16.36 -8.96 1.40
N ASP A 63 15.69 -8.82 2.53
CA ASP A 63 14.85 -9.86 3.14
C ASP A 63 13.47 -10.00 2.47
N LEU A 64 13.06 -9.02 1.65
CA LEU A 64 11.79 -9.03 0.95
C LEU A 64 11.83 -9.89 -0.32
N ARG A 65 10.92 -10.84 -0.42
CA ARG A 65 10.72 -11.64 -1.64
C ARG A 65 9.71 -10.96 -2.56
N THR A 66 10.14 -10.64 -3.77
CA THR A 66 9.25 -10.15 -4.84
C THR A 66 8.57 -11.33 -5.54
N VAL A 67 7.27 -11.24 -5.77
CA VAL A 67 6.49 -12.32 -6.38
C VAL A 67 5.59 -11.82 -7.51
N LYS A 68 5.26 -12.74 -8.41
CA LYS A 68 4.12 -12.61 -9.32
C LYS A 68 3.10 -13.70 -9.02
N TYR A 69 1.81 -13.37 -9.13
CA TYR A 69 0.72 -14.29 -8.80
C TYR A 69 -0.56 -13.93 -9.55
N ASN A 70 -1.52 -14.85 -9.57
CA ASN A 70 -2.90 -14.57 -9.92
C ASN A 70 -3.75 -14.63 -8.65
N TRP A 71 -4.81 -13.85 -8.59
CA TRP A 71 -5.80 -13.97 -7.52
C TRP A 71 -6.51 -15.32 -7.63
N LYS A 72 -6.81 -15.93 -6.50
CA LYS A 72 -7.69 -17.08 -6.42
C LYS A 72 -9.12 -16.68 -6.77
N ALA A 73 -9.84 -17.56 -7.44
CA ALA A 73 -11.28 -17.41 -7.53
C ALA A 73 -11.93 -17.51 -6.13
N SER A 74 -13.06 -16.86 -5.93
CA SER A 74 -13.80 -16.89 -4.65
C SER A 74 -14.11 -18.30 -4.18
N THR A 75 -14.30 -19.24 -5.12
CA THR A 75 -14.56 -20.67 -4.84
C THR A 75 -13.32 -21.47 -4.44
N GLU A 76 -12.10 -20.94 -4.68
CA GLU A 76 -10.83 -21.58 -4.31
C GLU A 76 -10.34 -21.18 -2.91
N LEU A 77 -11.04 -20.23 -2.26
CA LEU A 77 -10.73 -19.84 -0.89
C LEU A 77 -11.11 -20.95 0.08
N ASP A 78 -10.29 -21.16 1.13
CA ASP A 78 -10.55 -22.21 2.11
C ASP A 78 -11.90 -21.97 2.82
N ALA A 79 -12.76 -22.96 2.77
CA ALA A 79 -14.09 -22.92 3.40
C ALA A 79 -14.02 -22.82 4.92
N ASN A 80 -12.94 -23.32 5.53
CA ASN A 80 -12.75 -23.35 6.97
C ASN A 80 -12.03 -22.11 7.51
N ASP A 81 -11.55 -21.24 6.62
CA ASP A 81 -10.91 -19.98 7.02
C ASP A 81 -11.99 -18.92 7.30
N ALA A 82 -12.29 -18.71 8.57
CA ALA A 82 -13.28 -17.74 9.01
C ALA A 82 -12.90 -16.30 8.64
N GLN A 83 -11.59 -15.98 8.52
CA GLN A 83 -11.11 -14.66 8.17
C GLN A 83 -11.41 -14.31 6.71
N LEU A 84 -11.47 -15.32 5.83
CA LEU A 84 -11.74 -15.16 4.40
C LEU A 84 -13.22 -15.38 4.04
N SER A 85 -14.07 -15.69 5.01
CA SER A 85 -15.48 -16.02 4.75
C SER A 85 -16.25 -14.94 3.99
N HIS A 86 -15.96 -13.67 4.30
CA HIS A 86 -16.58 -12.51 3.64
C HIS A 86 -16.14 -12.29 2.17
N LEU A 87 -15.05 -12.96 1.74
CA LEU A 87 -14.52 -12.92 0.36
C LEU A 87 -14.99 -14.11 -0.46
N ARG A 88 -15.61 -15.10 0.20
CA ARG A 88 -16.17 -16.26 -0.50
C ARG A 88 -17.56 -15.94 -1.03
N ILE A 89 -17.79 -16.29 -2.27
CA ILE A 89 -19.15 -16.44 -2.79
C ILE A 89 -19.51 -17.89 -2.51
N ASP A 90 -20.34 -18.12 -1.50
CA ASP A 90 -20.82 -19.45 -1.18
C ASP A 90 -21.64 -19.98 -2.34
N GLN A 91 -21.55 -21.31 -2.60
CA GLN A 91 -22.39 -22.01 -3.58
C GLN A 91 -23.90 -21.95 -3.19
N ASN A 92 -24.18 -21.52 -1.95
CA ASN A 92 -25.55 -21.28 -1.45
C ASN A 92 -25.97 -19.79 -1.56
N PHE A 93 -25.28 -19.00 -2.37
CA PHE A 93 -25.71 -17.65 -2.69
C PHE A 93 -27.13 -17.73 -3.31
N ASN A 94 -28.12 -17.32 -2.53
CA ASN A 94 -29.51 -17.31 -2.99
C ASN A 94 -29.66 -16.20 -4.03
N ALA A 95 -29.69 -16.58 -5.29
CA ALA A 95 -29.94 -15.67 -6.41
C ALA A 95 -31.23 -14.87 -6.25
N GLU A 96 -32.20 -15.39 -5.48
CA GLU A 96 -33.49 -14.77 -5.21
C GLU A 96 -33.39 -13.48 -4.34
N ASP A 97 -32.26 -13.30 -3.64
CA ASP A 97 -32.02 -12.11 -2.80
C ASP A 97 -31.42 -10.92 -3.60
N HIS A 98 -31.10 -11.12 -4.88
CA HIS A 98 -30.52 -10.07 -5.75
C HIS A 98 -31.26 -10.01 -7.09
N GLU A 99 -32.07 -8.98 -7.27
CA GLU A 99 -32.91 -8.78 -8.48
C GLU A 99 -32.11 -8.73 -9.80
N ASP A 100 -30.82 -8.46 -9.75
CA ASP A 100 -29.92 -8.35 -10.92
C ASP A 100 -28.99 -9.55 -11.12
N PHE A 101 -29.20 -10.67 -10.42
CA PHE A 101 -28.34 -11.84 -10.55
C PHE A 101 -28.68 -12.64 -11.82
N ASP A 102 -27.77 -12.63 -12.79
CA ASP A 102 -27.91 -13.35 -14.09
C ASP A 102 -27.41 -14.80 -14.06
N GLY A 103 -27.09 -15.35 -12.88
CA GLY A 103 -26.52 -16.69 -12.72
C GLY A 103 -25.00 -16.74 -12.85
N THR A 104 -24.35 -15.61 -13.10
CA THR A 104 -22.89 -15.52 -13.22
C THR A 104 -22.24 -15.27 -11.86
N ILE A 105 -21.37 -16.17 -11.40
CA ILE A 105 -20.53 -15.93 -10.21
C ILE A 105 -19.42 -14.98 -10.62
N VAL A 106 -19.50 -13.74 -10.15
CA VAL A 106 -18.46 -12.74 -10.38
C VAL A 106 -17.39 -12.86 -9.29
N ASN A 107 -16.16 -13.16 -9.67
CA ASN A 107 -15.04 -13.08 -8.74
C ASN A 107 -14.82 -11.64 -8.30
N GLN A 108 -14.59 -11.41 -7.01
CA GLN A 108 -14.27 -10.07 -6.47
C GLN A 108 -12.93 -9.55 -7.02
N MET A 109 -12.02 -10.46 -7.39
CA MET A 109 -10.72 -10.14 -7.97
C MET A 109 -10.65 -10.67 -9.41
N ASN A 110 -9.91 -9.96 -10.27
CA ASN A 110 -9.62 -10.45 -11.61
C ASN A 110 -8.58 -11.58 -11.54
N THR A 111 -9.01 -12.81 -11.81
CA THR A 111 -8.19 -14.02 -11.70
C THR A 111 -7.24 -14.22 -12.90
N ASP A 112 -7.51 -13.55 -14.02
CA ASP A 112 -6.75 -13.74 -15.27
C ASP A 112 -5.51 -12.85 -15.37
N VAL A 113 -5.47 -11.78 -14.55
CA VAL A 113 -4.35 -10.82 -14.54
C VAL A 113 -3.23 -11.29 -13.63
N VAL A 114 -2.01 -11.34 -14.18
CA VAL A 114 -0.80 -11.56 -13.38
C VAL A 114 -0.46 -10.30 -12.60
N MET A 115 -0.46 -10.42 -11.30
CA MET A 115 -0.10 -9.36 -10.36
C MET A 115 1.37 -9.46 -9.94
N HIS A 116 1.98 -8.32 -9.59
CA HIS A 116 3.32 -8.24 -9.05
C HIS A 116 3.28 -7.50 -7.73
N ASN A 117 3.72 -8.14 -6.65
CA ASN A 117 3.72 -7.56 -5.30
C ASN A 117 4.61 -8.38 -4.35
N PHE A 118 4.49 -8.10 -3.07
CA PHE A 118 5.00 -8.88 -1.95
C PHE A 118 3.88 -9.75 -1.37
N ILE A 119 4.25 -10.76 -0.57
CA ILE A 119 3.32 -11.50 0.29
C ILE A 119 3.28 -10.78 1.64
N ALA A 120 2.10 -10.37 2.10
CA ALA A 120 1.95 -9.55 3.29
C ALA A 120 2.50 -10.23 4.57
N GLN A 121 2.33 -11.54 4.69
CA GLN A 121 2.87 -12.34 5.80
C GLN A 121 4.41 -12.35 5.81
N GLU A 122 5.04 -12.37 4.64
CA GLU A 122 6.50 -12.34 4.53
C GLU A 122 7.03 -10.95 4.87
N VAL A 123 6.35 -9.88 4.43
CA VAL A 123 6.65 -8.51 4.84
C VAL A 123 6.56 -8.36 6.36
N LYS A 124 5.53 -8.93 6.99
CA LYS A 124 5.39 -8.91 8.45
C LYS A 124 6.54 -9.61 9.15
N ALA A 125 6.95 -10.77 8.66
CA ALA A 125 8.07 -11.52 9.21
C ALA A 125 9.41 -10.73 9.11
N SER A 126 9.64 -10.05 7.99
CA SER A 126 10.83 -9.19 7.80
C SER A 126 10.80 -7.98 8.73
N LEU A 127 9.63 -7.37 8.97
CA LEU A 127 9.45 -6.30 9.95
C LEU A 127 9.73 -6.78 11.37
N ASP A 128 9.25 -7.97 11.74
CA ASP A 128 9.51 -8.57 13.06
C ASP A 128 11.00 -8.85 13.27
N THR A 129 11.69 -9.34 12.23
CA THR A 129 13.15 -9.53 12.24
C THR A 129 13.89 -8.21 12.44
N ALA A 130 13.41 -7.14 11.80
CA ALA A 130 13.96 -5.78 11.95
C ALA A 130 13.57 -5.10 13.28
N GLY A 131 12.67 -5.70 14.08
CA GLY A 131 12.16 -5.13 15.33
C GLY A 131 11.29 -3.87 15.14
N VAL A 132 10.63 -3.74 13.98
CA VAL A 132 9.81 -2.57 13.62
C VAL A 132 8.34 -2.96 13.57
N SER A 133 7.52 -2.29 14.37
CA SER A 133 6.07 -2.56 14.47
C SER A 133 5.17 -1.43 13.96
N ASP A 134 5.75 -0.29 13.56
CA ASP A 134 5.02 0.93 13.23
C ASP A 134 5.12 1.31 11.73
N PHE A 135 5.54 0.36 10.88
CA PHE A 135 5.65 0.60 9.44
C PHE A 135 4.28 0.55 8.76
N ALA A 136 3.80 1.70 8.30
CA ALA A 136 2.49 1.86 7.65
C ALA A 136 2.37 1.18 6.26
N GLY A 137 3.47 0.63 5.73
CA GLY A 137 3.46 -0.16 4.49
C GLY A 137 2.85 -1.55 4.64
N TRP A 138 2.62 -2.00 5.88
CA TRP A 138 1.89 -3.22 6.21
C TRP A 138 0.78 -2.92 7.21
N LYS A 139 -0.35 -3.57 7.05
CA LYS A 139 -1.46 -3.54 8.01
C LYS A 139 -2.30 -4.79 7.91
N GLU A 140 -3.07 -5.05 8.96
CA GLU A 140 -4.11 -6.05 9.01
C GLU A 140 -5.46 -5.35 9.19
N ASP A 141 -6.49 -5.81 8.50
CA ASP A 141 -7.83 -5.28 8.67
C ASP A 141 -8.57 -5.98 9.83
N HIS A 142 -9.82 -5.57 10.07
CA HIS A 142 -10.64 -6.11 11.16
C HIS A 142 -11.03 -7.58 11.01
N ASN A 143 -10.88 -8.15 9.80
CA ASN A 143 -11.10 -9.57 9.52
C ASN A 143 -9.81 -10.40 9.62
N GLY A 144 -8.67 -9.77 9.88
CA GLY A 144 -7.36 -10.44 9.89
C GLY A 144 -6.72 -10.59 8.51
N VAL A 145 -7.28 -9.94 7.47
CA VAL A 145 -6.68 -9.94 6.13
C VAL A 145 -5.56 -8.93 6.07
N GLN A 146 -4.36 -9.41 5.72
CA GLN A 146 -3.16 -8.59 5.66
C GLN A 146 -3.01 -7.87 4.32
N GLN A 147 -2.53 -6.64 4.37
CA GLN A 147 -2.42 -5.73 3.24
C GLN A 147 -1.03 -5.09 3.17
N VAL A 148 -0.58 -4.79 1.95
CA VAL A 148 0.68 -4.11 1.69
C VAL A 148 0.46 -2.87 0.84
N SER A 149 0.96 -1.71 1.32
CA SER A 149 1.04 -0.47 0.56
C SER A 149 2.43 -0.33 -0.05
N ARG A 150 2.57 -0.63 -1.35
CA ARG A 150 3.86 -0.67 -2.05
C ARG A 150 4.59 0.68 -2.06
N GLU A 151 3.87 1.78 -2.13
CA GLU A 151 4.44 3.13 -2.17
C GLU A 151 5.24 3.46 -0.91
N MET A 152 4.85 2.88 0.23
CA MET A 152 5.54 3.10 1.50
C MET A 152 6.97 2.53 1.52
N PHE A 153 7.29 1.60 0.62
CA PHE A 153 8.64 1.01 0.51
C PHE A 153 9.66 1.93 -0.17
N VAL A 154 9.22 3.02 -0.79
CA VAL A 154 10.13 3.99 -1.43
C VAL A 154 11.10 4.57 -0.39
N ILE A 155 10.67 4.85 0.83
CA ILE A 155 11.55 5.41 1.86
C ILE A 155 12.60 4.39 2.34
N PRO A 156 12.26 3.14 2.70
CA PRO A 156 13.24 2.08 2.92
C PRO A 156 14.19 1.85 1.73
N LEU A 157 13.70 1.92 0.49
CA LEU A 157 14.54 1.80 -0.70
C LEU A 157 15.55 2.94 -0.81
N VAL A 158 15.15 4.19 -0.55
CA VAL A 158 16.09 5.33 -0.52
C VAL A 158 17.17 5.09 0.53
N LYS A 159 16.78 4.64 1.73
CA LYS A 159 17.74 4.32 2.80
C LYS A 159 18.70 3.19 2.39
N ALA A 160 18.19 2.12 1.78
CA ALA A 160 19.00 1.01 1.28
C ALA A 160 20.02 1.46 0.22
N VAL A 161 19.64 2.33 -0.70
CA VAL A 161 20.54 2.90 -1.71
C VAL A 161 21.64 3.75 -1.05
N GLN A 162 21.32 4.55 -0.04
CA GLN A 162 22.30 5.35 0.71
C GLN A 162 23.31 4.46 1.44
N GLU A 163 22.87 3.38 2.06
CA GLU A 163 23.74 2.39 2.72
C GLU A 163 24.63 1.67 1.72
N LEU A 164 24.08 1.25 0.59
CA LEU A 164 24.82 0.59 -0.48
C LEU A 164 25.91 1.52 -1.07
N SER A 165 25.59 2.80 -1.30
CA SER A 165 26.56 3.81 -1.78
C SER A 165 27.71 3.96 -0.78
N THR A 166 27.40 4.07 0.52
CA THR A 166 28.42 4.17 1.58
C THR A 166 29.31 2.95 1.62
N ALA A 167 28.73 1.74 1.50
CA ALA A 167 29.50 0.48 1.49
C ALA A 167 30.40 0.37 0.26
N LEU A 168 29.91 0.82 -0.91
CA LEU A 168 30.70 0.85 -2.15
C LEU A 168 31.89 1.80 -2.04
N ASP A 169 31.69 3.02 -1.54
CA ASP A 169 32.76 4.00 -1.36
C ASP A 169 33.86 3.48 -0.41
N ALA A 170 33.45 2.82 0.69
CA ALA A 170 34.37 2.19 1.62
C ALA A 170 35.16 1.03 0.98
N ALA A 171 34.52 0.24 0.12
CA ALA A 171 35.18 -0.85 -0.61
C ALA A 171 36.20 -0.32 -1.63
N LEU A 172 35.83 0.72 -2.39
CA LEU A 172 36.72 1.37 -3.37
C LEU A 172 37.93 2.01 -2.69
N ALA A 173 37.77 2.69 -1.56
CA ALA A 173 38.87 3.25 -0.80
C ALA A 173 39.90 2.19 -0.36
N ARG A 174 39.46 0.96 -0.07
CA ARG A 174 40.34 -0.17 0.31
C ARG A 174 41.11 -0.77 -0.87
N ILE A 175 40.62 -0.60 -2.10
CA ILE A 175 41.30 -1.12 -3.31
C ILE A 175 42.37 -0.13 -3.80
N THR A 176 42.17 1.17 -3.53
CA THR A 176 43.06 2.25 -3.98
C THR A 176 44.20 2.58 -3.02
N THR A 177 44.27 1.93 -1.87
CA THR A 177 45.39 1.99 -0.90
C THR A 177 46.27 0.78 -1.03
#